data_ca052b910502634ad97334b16412942b
#
_entry.id   ca052b910502634ad97334b16412942b
#
_cell.length_a   1.000
_cell.length_b   1.000
_cell.length_c   1.000
_cell.angle_alpha   90.00
_cell.angle_beta   90.00
_cell.angle_gamma   90.00
#
_symmetry.space_group_name_H-M   'P 1'
#
loop_
_entity.id
_entity.type
_entity.pdbx_description
1 polymer ?
#
loop_
_entity_poly.entity_id
_entity_poly.type
_entity_poly.pdbx_seq_one_letter_code
_entity_poly.pdbx_strand_id
1 'polypeptide(L)'
;MLKKISILFSALLFTATMMASCEPINNGETPEQPKDTIPAELQPLTQSVAVTNNWVFDSKPSITIHIENPNAIAQTAAIMVRISTDLKKAVTTIEQNEEIPANGSKDVVITTPEDLSPGFYRANCIVNNKGARNFVFGISPEKLVSEPDKQPDFDEYWAAAKEQLDSIDMNAQLTLLEKKST
;
A
#
# COMPACT_ATOMS: atom_id res chain seq x y z
N MET A 1 -38.39 -17.82 -4.98
CA MET A 1 -39.21 -17.09 -4.00
C MET A 1 -38.47 -15.86 -3.55
N LEU A 2 -38.75 -14.69 -4.13
CA LEU A 2 -38.14 -13.41 -3.76
C LEU A 2 -38.96 -12.78 -2.62
N LYS A 3 -38.33 -12.52 -1.46
CA LYS A 3 -38.95 -11.68 -0.42
C LYS A 3 -38.52 -10.23 -0.65
N LYS A 4 -39.48 -9.41 -1.05
CA LYS A 4 -39.32 -7.93 -1.09
C LYS A 4 -39.42 -7.41 0.35
N ILE A 5 -38.40 -6.71 0.80
CA ILE A 5 -38.42 -5.93 2.04
C ILE A 5 -38.78 -4.50 1.66
N SER A 6 -39.97 -4.10 2.13
CA SER A 6 -40.54 -2.75 1.95
C SER A 6 -40.08 -1.91 3.14
N ILE A 7 -39.30 -0.86 2.91
CA ILE A 7 -38.90 0.11 3.94
C ILE A 7 -39.94 1.23 3.91
N LEU A 8 -40.74 1.32 4.97
CA LEU A 8 -41.67 2.43 5.20
C LEU A 8 -40.87 3.64 5.73
N PHE A 9 -40.83 4.72 4.95
CA PHE A 9 -40.45 6.03 5.42
C PHE A 9 -41.65 6.68 6.14
N SER A 10 -41.55 6.85 7.46
CA SER A 10 -42.47 7.65 8.26
C SER A 10 -41.96 9.09 8.33
N ALA A 11 -42.59 9.98 7.58
CA ALA A 11 -42.37 11.42 7.67
C ALA A 11 -43.21 11.97 8.83
N LEU A 12 -42.54 12.40 9.91
CA LEU A 12 -43.20 13.07 11.02
C LEU A 12 -43.17 14.59 10.76
N LEU A 13 -44.33 15.12 10.39
CA LEU A 13 -44.59 16.54 10.16
C LEU A 13 -44.84 17.23 11.51
N PHE A 14 -43.87 18.03 12.01
CA PHE A 14 -44.06 18.86 13.20
C PHE A 14 -44.47 20.27 12.76
N THR A 15 -45.75 20.59 12.93
CA THR A 15 -46.26 21.93 12.81
C THR A 15 -46.19 22.64 14.16
N ALA A 16 -45.26 23.55 14.31
CA ALA A 16 -45.16 24.46 15.46
C ALA A 16 -45.93 25.77 15.16
N THR A 17 -47.02 25.94 15.88
CA THR A 17 -47.83 27.17 15.89
C THR A 17 -47.11 28.19 16.76
N MET A 18 -46.57 29.29 16.16
CA MET A 18 -46.03 30.43 16.91
C MET A 18 -47.13 31.42 17.23
N MET A 19 -47.47 31.55 18.52
CA MET A 19 -48.18 32.72 19.05
C MET A 19 -47.17 33.86 19.27
N ALA A 20 -47.32 34.95 18.57
CA ALA A 20 -46.56 36.15 18.78
C ALA A 20 -47.07 36.91 20.03
N SER A 21 -46.22 37.06 21.03
CA SER A 21 -46.39 38.03 22.11
C SER A 21 -45.43 39.19 21.86
N CYS A 22 -46.02 40.37 21.64
CA CYS A 22 -45.23 41.62 21.56
C CYS A 22 -45.04 42.15 22.97
N GLU A 23 -43.80 42.28 23.42
CA GLU A 23 -43.38 43.12 24.51
C GLU A 23 -42.35 44.18 24.04
N PRO A 24 -42.36 45.41 24.59
CA PRO A 24 -41.60 46.50 24.00
C PRO A 24 -40.16 46.55 24.44
N ILE A 25 -39.37 46.94 23.50
CA ILE A 25 -37.93 47.11 23.43
C ILE A 25 -37.41 48.02 24.53
N ASN A 26 -36.36 47.58 25.21
CA ASN A 26 -35.39 48.50 25.80
C ASN A 26 -33.94 48.01 25.60
N ASN A 27 -33.23 48.86 24.87
CA ASN A 27 -31.80 49.16 24.91
C ASN A 27 -30.74 48.06 24.57
N GLY A 28 -30.24 48.13 23.36
CA GLY A 28 -28.82 48.44 23.12
C GLY A 28 -27.81 47.32 23.34
N GLU A 29 -28.15 46.06 23.04
CA GLU A 29 -27.12 45.08 22.74
C GLU A 29 -27.47 44.47 21.38
N THR A 30 -26.60 44.75 20.40
CA THR A 30 -26.64 44.06 19.11
C THR A 30 -26.39 42.58 19.41
N PRO A 31 -27.32 41.66 19.05
CA PRO A 31 -27.05 40.24 19.19
C PRO A 31 -25.81 39.93 18.34
N GLU A 32 -24.74 39.50 18.99
CA GLU A 32 -23.64 38.90 18.24
C GLU A 32 -24.22 37.72 17.43
N GLN A 33 -24.25 37.92 16.14
CA GLN A 33 -24.60 36.90 15.18
C GLN A 33 -23.69 35.69 15.46
N PRO A 34 -24.22 34.47 15.60
CA PRO A 34 -23.39 33.32 15.80
C PRO A 34 -22.32 33.33 14.70
N LYS A 35 -21.07 33.42 15.11
CA LYS A 35 -19.94 33.27 14.18
C LYS A 35 -20.10 31.90 13.57
N ASP A 36 -20.52 31.82 12.32
CA ASP A 36 -20.47 30.59 11.52
C ASP A 36 -19.00 30.13 11.58
N THR A 37 -18.70 29.25 12.55
CA THR A 37 -17.42 28.59 12.62
C THR A 37 -17.41 27.63 11.46
N ILE A 38 -16.82 28.04 10.35
CA ILE A 38 -16.52 27.15 9.22
C ILE A 38 -15.78 25.95 9.85
N PRO A 39 -16.29 24.72 9.72
CA PRO A 39 -15.61 23.58 10.28
C PRO A 39 -14.17 23.56 9.75
N ALA A 40 -13.20 23.51 10.65
CA ALA A 40 -11.80 23.45 10.25
C ALA A 40 -11.62 22.27 9.28
N GLU A 41 -11.11 22.55 8.09
CA GLU A 41 -10.87 21.51 7.09
C GLU A 41 -9.90 20.47 7.67
N LEU A 42 -10.36 19.20 7.70
CA LEU A 42 -9.57 18.13 8.26
C LEU A 42 -8.32 17.88 7.42
N GLN A 43 -7.17 17.85 8.08
CA GLN A 43 -5.92 17.49 7.45
C GLN A 43 -5.96 15.98 7.06
N PRO A 44 -5.39 15.61 5.91
CA PRO A 44 -5.33 14.20 5.52
C PRO A 44 -4.46 13.40 6.49
N LEU A 45 -4.83 12.14 6.71
CA LEU A 45 -3.98 11.19 7.42
C LEU A 45 -2.67 11.00 6.67
N THR A 46 -1.55 10.95 7.38
CA THR A 46 -0.25 10.60 6.82
C THR A 46 0.05 9.13 7.02
N GLN A 47 0.82 8.52 6.13
CA GLN A 47 1.16 7.11 6.21
C GLN A 47 2.63 6.85 5.86
N SER A 48 3.23 5.89 6.55
CA SER A 48 4.51 5.29 6.22
C SER A 48 4.44 3.77 6.37
N VAL A 49 5.31 3.05 5.68
CA VAL A 49 5.37 1.59 5.75
C VAL A 49 6.69 1.20 6.38
N ALA A 50 6.62 0.41 7.45
CA ALA A 50 7.82 -0.08 8.14
C ALA A 50 8.43 -1.26 7.37
N VAL A 51 9.76 -1.22 7.24
CA VAL A 51 10.55 -2.31 6.67
C VAL A 51 10.79 -3.36 7.75
N THR A 52 10.36 -4.60 7.49
CA THR A 52 10.64 -5.76 8.34
C THR A 52 11.35 -6.84 7.53
N ASN A 53 12.23 -7.61 8.15
CA ASN A 53 12.92 -8.75 7.53
C ASN A 53 13.59 -8.42 6.18
N ASN A 54 14.11 -7.21 6.00
CA ASN A 54 14.65 -6.72 4.72
C ASN A 54 13.71 -6.96 3.53
N TRP A 55 12.39 -6.95 3.76
CA TRP A 55 11.35 -7.24 2.77
C TRP A 55 11.40 -8.65 2.19
N VAL A 56 11.93 -9.63 2.94
CA VAL A 56 11.92 -11.05 2.57
C VAL A 56 11.17 -11.84 3.63
N PHE A 57 10.24 -12.67 3.19
CA PHE A 57 9.35 -13.47 4.04
C PHE A 57 9.33 -14.92 3.54
N ASP A 58 8.98 -15.85 4.42
CA ASP A 58 8.92 -17.28 4.06
C ASP A 58 7.66 -17.62 3.24
N SER A 59 6.47 -17.20 3.69
CA SER A 59 5.21 -17.50 2.99
C SER A 59 4.18 -16.38 3.09
N LYS A 60 3.98 -15.81 4.29
CA LYS A 60 3.02 -14.74 4.54
C LYS A 60 3.75 -13.45 4.91
N PRO A 61 3.68 -12.42 4.08
CA PRO A 61 4.20 -11.12 4.45
C PRO A 61 3.35 -10.51 5.56
N SER A 62 4.03 -9.89 6.52
CA SER A 62 3.44 -9.04 7.55
C SER A 62 3.91 -7.61 7.31
N ILE A 63 2.98 -6.75 6.90
CA ILE A 63 3.26 -5.39 6.48
C ILE A 63 2.73 -4.46 7.56
N THR A 64 3.60 -3.69 8.20
CA THR A 64 3.21 -2.70 9.20
C THR A 64 3.08 -1.33 8.55
N ILE A 65 1.89 -0.75 8.66
CA ILE A 65 1.58 0.58 8.16
C ILE A 65 1.42 1.49 9.37
N HIS A 66 2.30 2.48 9.48
CA HIS A 66 2.19 3.54 10.48
C HIS A 66 1.32 4.67 9.94
N ILE A 67 0.23 5.00 10.64
CA ILE A 67 -0.72 6.04 10.23
C ILE A 67 -0.80 7.09 11.33
N GLU A 68 -0.64 8.35 10.95
CA GLU A 68 -0.72 9.50 11.85
C GLU A 68 -1.95 10.35 11.55
N ASN A 69 -2.62 10.81 12.59
CA ASN A 69 -3.75 11.73 12.53
C ASN A 69 -3.36 13.07 13.14
N PRO A 70 -3.14 14.11 12.33
CA PRO A 70 -2.81 15.45 12.83
C PRO A 70 -4.02 16.22 13.37
N ASN A 71 -5.23 15.65 13.31
CA ASN A 71 -6.45 16.36 13.68
C ASN A 71 -6.83 16.13 15.14
N ALA A 72 -7.48 17.11 15.73
CA ALA A 72 -7.94 17.08 17.12
C ALA A 72 -9.15 16.14 17.36
N ILE A 73 -9.62 15.45 16.31
CA ILE A 73 -10.68 14.43 16.39
C ILE A 73 -10.18 13.10 15.86
N ALA A 74 -10.70 12.00 16.40
CA ALA A 74 -10.40 10.67 15.86
C ALA A 74 -10.93 10.55 14.42
N GLN A 75 -10.19 9.83 13.57
CA GLN A 75 -10.56 9.59 12.17
C GLN A 75 -10.47 8.12 11.82
N THR A 76 -11.38 7.66 10.98
CA THR A 76 -11.31 6.32 10.40
C THR A 76 -10.37 6.33 9.20
N ALA A 77 -9.38 5.45 9.21
CA ALA A 77 -8.51 5.14 8.09
C ALA A 77 -9.08 3.94 7.33
N ALA A 78 -9.52 4.16 6.09
CA ALA A 78 -9.82 3.08 5.17
C ALA A 78 -8.54 2.66 4.45
N ILE A 79 -8.01 1.50 4.82
CA ILE A 79 -6.73 0.97 4.34
C ILE A 79 -7.02 -0.05 3.25
N MET A 80 -6.36 0.09 2.11
CA MET A 80 -6.41 -0.87 1.01
C MET A 80 -4.99 -1.26 0.62
N VAL A 81 -4.67 -2.55 0.67
CA VAL A 81 -3.39 -3.08 0.22
C VAL A 81 -3.61 -4.02 -0.96
N ARG A 82 -3.15 -3.64 -2.12
CA ARG A 82 -3.20 -4.45 -3.35
C ARG A 82 -1.85 -5.11 -3.55
N ILE A 83 -1.85 -6.44 -3.68
CA ILE A 83 -0.67 -7.23 -3.96
C ILE A 83 -0.75 -7.78 -5.38
N SER A 84 0.33 -7.63 -6.12
CA SER A 84 0.49 -8.16 -7.47
C SER A 84 1.86 -8.81 -7.62
N THR A 85 2.00 -9.70 -8.59
CA THR A 85 3.32 -10.22 -9.00
C THR A 85 4.17 -9.09 -9.59
N ASP A 86 5.46 -9.35 -9.79
CA ASP A 86 6.38 -8.44 -10.51
C ASP A 86 5.90 -8.14 -11.94
N LEU A 87 5.22 -9.09 -12.59
CA LEU A 87 4.57 -8.95 -13.90
C LEU A 87 3.22 -8.21 -13.83
N LYS A 88 2.87 -7.60 -12.69
CA LYS A 88 1.63 -6.84 -12.45
C LYS A 88 0.34 -7.68 -12.50
N LYS A 89 0.43 -9.01 -12.43
CA LYS A 89 -0.76 -9.84 -12.28
C LYS A 89 -1.30 -9.68 -10.85
N ALA A 90 -2.57 -9.32 -10.70
CA ALA A 90 -3.21 -9.20 -9.39
C ALA A 90 -3.21 -10.54 -8.64
N VAL A 91 -2.87 -10.50 -7.37
CA VAL A 91 -2.83 -11.66 -6.47
C VAL A 91 -3.95 -11.53 -5.45
N THR A 92 -3.95 -10.46 -4.66
CA THR A 92 -4.97 -10.23 -3.64
C THR A 92 -5.14 -8.73 -3.35
N THR A 93 -6.30 -8.39 -2.80
CA THR A 93 -6.57 -7.06 -2.23
C THR A 93 -7.08 -7.27 -0.82
N ILE A 94 -6.51 -6.55 0.13
CA ILE A 94 -6.86 -6.58 1.55
C ILE A 94 -7.42 -5.21 1.88
N GLU A 95 -8.61 -5.18 2.48
CA GLU A 95 -9.27 -3.96 2.92
C GLU A 95 -9.54 -4.03 4.42
N GLN A 96 -9.21 -2.97 5.13
CA GLN A 96 -9.36 -2.87 6.58
C GLN A 96 -9.66 -1.43 6.97
N ASN A 97 -10.57 -1.26 7.93
CA ASN A 97 -10.85 0.05 8.52
C ASN A 97 -10.34 0.09 9.95
N GLU A 98 -9.62 1.17 10.28
CA GLU A 98 -9.04 1.38 11.60
C GLU A 98 -9.32 2.78 12.11
N GLU A 99 -9.65 2.89 13.40
CA GLU A 99 -9.79 4.19 14.04
C GLU A 99 -8.41 4.67 14.52
N ILE A 100 -8.06 5.89 14.09
CA ILE A 100 -6.81 6.56 14.45
C ILE A 100 -7.15 7.67 15.44
N PRO A 101 -6.56 7.66 16.66
CA PRO A 101 -6.89 8.62 17.68
C PRO A 101 -6.56 10.06 17.28
N ALA A 102 -7.25 11.01 17.90
CA ALA A 102 -6.99 12.43 17.73
C ALA A 102 -5.55 12.80 18.10
N ASN A 103 -4.86 13.59 17.27
CA ASN A 103 -3.46 14.02 17.46
C ASN A 103 -2.53 12.84 17.78
N GLY A 104 -2.80 11.66 17.22
CA GLY A 104 -2.11 10.43 17.52
C GLY A 104 -1.76 9.61 16.31
N SER A 105 -1.19 8.44 16.55
CA SER A 105 -0.80 7.49 15.51
C SER A 105 -1.18 6.07 15.89
N LYS A 106 -1.20 5.20 14.89
CA LYS A 106 -1.45 3.76 15.06
C LYS A 106 -0.65 2.96 14.05
N ASP A 107 -0.08 1.86 14.54
CA ASP A 107 0.53 0.85 13.70
C ASP A 107 -0.51 -0.22 13.37
N VAL A 108 -0.76 -0.41 12.08
CA VAL A 108 -1.71 -1.39 11.56
C VAL A 108 -0.93 -2.48 10.84
N VAL A 109 -1.08 -3.73 11.30
CA VAL A 109 -0.42 -4.88 10.69
C VAL A 109 -1.37 -5.54 9.71
N ILE A 110 -0.95 -5.60 8.45
CA ILE A 110 -1.65 -6.27 7.36
C ILE A 110 -0.94 -7.57 7.04
N THR A 111 -1.67 -8.67 7.11
CA THR A 111 -1.16 -10.00 6.75
C THR A 111 -2.00 -10.57 5.62
N THR A 112 -1.37 -11.22 4.64
CA THR A 112 -2.12 -11.90 3.58
C THR A 112 -2.94 -13.05 4.14
N PRO A 113 -4.17 -13.29 3.62
CA PRO A 113 -5.03 -14.38 4.10
C PRO A 113 -4.44 -15.74 3.78
N GLU A 114 -3.75 -15.89 2.66
CA GLU A 114 -3.17 -17.13 2.16
C GLU A 114 -1.66 -17.01 2.01
N ASP A 115 -0.99 -18.16 1.97
CA ASP A 115 0.43 -18.24 1.67
C ASP A 115 0.68 -17.84 0.21
N LEU A 116 1.74 -17.09 -0.01
CA LEU A 116 2.19 -16.71 -1.33
C LEU A 116 3.26 -17.71 -1.82
N SER A 117 3.23 -18.04 -3.09
CA SER A 117 4.27 -18.84 -3.73
C SER A 117 5.62 -18.11 -3.72
N PRO A 118 6.75 -18.84 -3.79
CA PRO A 118 8.06 -18.21 -3.96
C PRO A 118 8.06 -17.23 -5.15
N GLY A 119 8.59 -16.02 -4.93
CA GLY A 119 8.57 -14.99 -5.97
C GLY A 119 8.77 -13.59 -5.44
N PHE A 120 8.74 -12.63 -6.37
CA PHE A 120 8.74 -11.20 -6.04
C PHE A 120 7.37 -10.60 -6.28
N TYR A 121 6.96 -9.74 -5.36
CA TYR A 121 5.64 -9.15 -5.33
C TYR A 121 5.73 -7.64 -5.16
N ARG A 122 4.74 -6.95 -5.67
CA ARG A 122 4.53 -5.51 -5.47
C ARG A 122 3.32 -5.31 -4.58
N ALA A 123 3.46 -4.50 -3.55
CA ALA A 123 2.35 -4.02 -2.76
C ALA A 123 2.11 -2.53 -3.03
N ASN A 124 0.84 -2.18 -3.14
CA ASN A 124 0.38 -0.81 -3.24
C ASN A 124 -0.56 -0.56 -2.06
N CYS A 125 -0.11 0.26 -1.11
CA CYS A 125 -0.85 0.62 0.09
C CYS A 125 -1.47 2.00 -0.07
N ILE A 126 -2.79 2.10 0.12
CA ILE A 126 -3.58 3.31 -0.03
C ILE A 126 -4.38 3.52 1.25
N VAL A 127 -4.35 4.73 1.80
CA VAL A 127 -5.18 5.14 2.95
C VAL A 127 -6.13 6.26 2.50
N ASN A 128 -7.43 6.09 2.75
CA ASN A 128 -8.48 7.05 2.38
C ASN A 128 -8.42 7.50 0.90
N ASN A 129 -8.08 6.58 0.01
CA ASN A 129 -7.91 6.82 -1.43
C ASN A 129 -6.83 7.87 -1.78
N LYS A 130 -5.91 8.12 -0.86
CA LYS A 130 -4.83 9.12 -1.03
C LYS A 130 -3.46 8.50 -0.72
N GLY A 131 -2.41 9.12 -1.25
CA GLY A 131 -1.04 8.88 -0.82
C GLY A 131 -0.54 7.44 -1.02
N ALA A 132 -0.79 6.83 -2.19
CA ALA A 132 -0.33 5.47 -2.47
C ALA A 132 1.17 5.28 -2.17
N ARG A 133 1.50 4.25 -1.39
CA ARG A 133 2.87 3.81 -1.12
C ARG A 133 3.10 2.47 -1.81
N ASN A 134 4.13 2.44 -2.65
CA ASN A 134 4.52 1.24 -3.38
C ASN A 134 5.81 0.69 -2.82
N PHE A 135 5.86 -0.61 -2.62
CA PHE A 135 7.09 -1.32 -2.23
C PHE A 135 7.11 -2.71 -2.84
N VAL A 136 8.28 -3.33 -2.83
CA VAL A 136 8.50 -4.68 -3.36
C VAL A 136 8.99 -5.56 -2.23
N PHE A 137 8.54 -6.80 -2.20
CA PHE A 137 9.00 -7.81 -1.24
C PHE A 137 9.17 -9.16 -1.93
N GLY A 138 9.99 -10.02 -1.33
CA GLY A 138 10.25 -11.38 -1.77
C GLY A 138 9.60 -12.41 -0.85
N ILE A 139 9.11 -13.47 -1.43
CA ILE A 139 8.68 -14.68 -0.72
C ILE A 139 9.62 -15.81 -1.09
N SER A 140 10.33 -16.34 -0.10
CA SER A 140 11.28 -17.47 -0.27
C SER A 140 12.06 -17.40 -1.59
N PRO A 141 12.75 -16.28 -1.90
CA PRO A 141 13.41 -16.11 -3.19
C PRO A 141 14.46 -17.17 -3.48
N GLU A 142 15.02 -17.79 -2.44
CA GLU A 142 15.96 -18.93 -2.54
C GLU A 142 15.32 -20.19 -3.11
N LYS A 143 13.97 -20.28 -3.13
CA LYS A 143 13.21 -21.39 -3.70
C LYS A 143 12.77 -21.15 -5.14
N LEU A 144 13.14 -20.01 -5.72
CA LEU A 144 12.87 -19.76 -7.12
C LEU A 144 13.74 -20.66 -7.99
N VAL A 145 13.09 -21.52 -8.71
CA VAL A 145 13.74 -22.38 -9.69
C VAL A 145 13.36 -21.87 -11.07
N SER A 146 14.37 -21.50 -11.86
CA SER A 146 14.15 -21.20 -13.28
C SER A 146 13.87 -22.53 -13.99
N GLU A 147 12.84 -22.53 -14.83
CA GLU A 147 12.67 -23.65 -15.73
C GLU A 147 13.89 -23.75 -16.67
N PRO A 148 14.35 -24.97 -16.97
CA PRO A 148 15.47 -25.13 -17.91
C PRO A 148 15.03 -24.61 -19.28
N ASP A 149 15.66 -23.51 -19.71
CA ASP A 149 15.49 -22.95 -21.04
C ASP A 149 16.52 -23.48 -22.06
N LYS A 150 17.29 -24.46 -21.62
CA LYS A 150 18.37 -25.10 -22.35
C LYS A 150 17.83 -25.89 -23.53
N GLN A 151 18.28 -25.51 -24.74
CA GLN A 151 18.00 -26.27 -25.97
C GLN A 151 18.54 -27.69 -25.84
N PRO A 152 17.89 -28.69 -26.44
CA PRO A 152 18.31 -30.10 -26.33
C PRO A 152 19.76 -30.36 -26.76
N ASP A 153 20.26 -29.62 -27.71
CA ASP A 153 21.60 -29.71 -28.28
C ASP A 153 22.65 -28.77 -27.66
N PHE A 154 22.27 -28.04 -26.62
CA PHE A 154 23.11 -27.00 -26.01
C PHE A 154 24.49 -27.54 -25.57
N ASP A 155 24.52 -28.70 -24.87
CA ASP A 155 25.77 -29.28 -24.37
C ASP A 155 26.66 -29.80 -25.50
N GLU A 156 26.08 -30.43 -26.51
CA GLU A 156 26.79 -30.93 -27.67
C GLU A 156 27.39 -29.78 -28.50
N TYR A 157 26.60 -28.74 -28.72
CA TYR A 157 27.06 -27.53 -29.44
C TYR A 157 28.26 -26.90 -28.71
N TRP A 158 28.16 -26.69 -27.39
CA TRP A 158 29.24 -26.05 -26.65
C TRP A 158 30.46 -26.97 -26.46
N ALA A 159 30.27 -28.27 -26.38
CA ALA A 159 31.40 -29.22 -26.36
C ALA A 159 32.20 -29.15 -27.66
N ALA A 160 31.52 -29.19 -28.80
CA ALA A 160 32.14 -29.06 -30.12
C ALA A 160 32.82 -27.71 -30.33
N ALA A 161 32.17 -26.62 -29.87
CA ALA A 161 32.73 -25.27 -29.98
C ALA A 161 34.01 -25.12 -29.12
N LYS A 162 34.05 -25.70 -27.93
CA LYS A 162 35.25 -25.72 -27.09
C LYS A 162 36.38 -26.53 -27.70
N GLU A 163 36.08 -27.73 -28.22
CA GLU A 163 37.08 -28.54 -28.92
C GLU A 163 37.71 -27.83 -30.11
N GLN A 164 36.90 -27.11 -30.90
CA GLN A 164 37.42 -26.26 -31.97
C GLN A 164 38.29 -25.14 -31.44
N LEU A 165 37.90 -24.48 -30.36
CA LEU A 165 38.69 -23.42 -29.75
C LEU A 165 40.02 -23.97 -29.20
N ASP A 166 40.00 -25.10 -28.53
CA ASP A 166 41.19 -25.74 -27.94
C ASP A 166 42.18 -26.19 -29.00
N SER A 167 41.72 -26.44 -30.24
CA SER A 167 42.58 -26.77 -31.37
C SER A 167 43.38 -25.58 -31.93
N ILE A 168 43.02 -24.36 -31.58
CA ILE A 168 43.66 -23.14 -31.99
C ILE A 168 44.68 -22.69 -30.97
N ASP A 169 45.95 -22.65 -31.35
CA ASP A 169 46.98 -22.10 -30.46
C ASP A 169 46.71 -20.63 -30.17
N MET A 170 46.57 -20.31 -28.91
CA MET A 170 46.32 -18.95 -28.43
C MET A 170 47.44 -17.96 -28.82
N ASN A 171 48.65 -18.48 -29.07
CA ASN A 171 49.84 -17.69 -29.42
C ASN A 171 50.03 -16.41 -28.53
N ALA A 172 49.75 -16.58 -27.24
CA ALA A 172 49.84 -15.48 -26.28
C ALA A 172 51.26 -15.01 -26.09
N GLN A 173 51.50 -13.71 -26.36
CA GLN A 173 52.80 -13.04 -26.07
C GLN A 173 52.68 -12.19 -24.80
N LEU A 174 53.46 -12.54 -23.78
CA LEU A 174 53.57 -11.73 -22.58
C LEU A 174 54.69 -10.68 -22.75
N THR A 175 54.32 -9.41 -22.69
CA THR A 175 55.26 -8.31 -22.66
C THR A 175 55.25 -7.67 -21.27
N LEU A 176 56.39 -7.66 -20.56
CA LEU A 176 56.54 -6.99 -19.29
C LEU A 176 56.50 -5.48 -19.50
N LEU A 177 55.52 -4.81 -18.94
CA LEU A 177 55.41 -3.37 -18.94
C LEU A 177 56.12 -2.82 -17.68
N GLU A 178 57.35 -2.36 -17.81
CA GLU A 178 58.21 -1.89 -16.71
C GLU A 178 57.67 -0.67 -15.92
N LYS A 179 56.59 -0.04 -16.33
CA LYS A 179 56.13 1.24 -15.76
C LYS A 179 54.62 1.30 -15.42
N LYS A 180 54.04 0.25 -14.86
CA LYS A 180 52.67 0.31 -14.29
C LYS A 180 52.57 -0.38 -12.94
N SER A 181 53.60 -0.27 -12.13
CA SER A 181 53.54 -0.61 -10.70
C SER A 181 53.71 0.69 -9.92
N THR A 182 52.61 1.34 -9.57
CA THR A 182 52.47 2.34 -8.51
C THR A 182 51.46 1.85 -7.54
#